data_ad33eccb86eec3c22668fc32c6e54ed6
#
_entry.id   ad33eccb86eec3c22668fc32c6e54ed6
#
_cell.length_a   1.000
_cell.length_b   1.000
_cell.length_c   1.000
_cell.angle_alpha   90.00
_cell.angle_beta   90.00
_cell.angle_gamma   90.00
#
_symmetry.space_group_name_H-M   'P 1'
#
loop_
_entity.id
_entity.type
_entity.pdbx_description
1 polymer ?
#
loop_
_entity_poly.entity_id
_entity_poly.type
_entity_poly.pdbx_seq_one_letter_code
_entity_poly.pdbx_strand_id
1 'polypeptide(L)'
;MQGLVEALRRCKQHYTTACLTNNIKTGRGHGLPTTEARGAEVARVMAMFDAVFESSVIGARKPEPRFYQLALERLGIDAREAVYLDDLGINLKPARALGMTTIKVESAAQALAELEAVLQLRLSE
;
A
#
# COMPACT_ATOMS: atom_id res chain seq x y z
N MET A 1 -0.40 -14.47 -2.79
CA MET A 1 -1.38 -13.51 -2.55
C MET A 1 -2.25 -13.75 -1.36
N GLN A 2 -2.70 -14.95 -1.14
CA GLN A 2 -3.53 -15.19 0.01
C GLN A 2 -2.89 -14.81 1.32
N GLY A 3 -1.59 -15.02 1.43
CA GLY A 3 -0.89 -14.63 2.66
C GLY A 3 -0.95 -13.14 2.93
N LEU A 4 -0.86 -12.35 1.87
CA LEU A 4 -0.92 -10.90 2.02
C LEU A 4 -2.33 -10.44 2.35
N VAL A 5 -3.34 -11.11 1.80
CA VAL A 5 -4.73 -10.76 2.08
C VAL A 5 -5.05 -11.04 3.55
N GLU A 6 -4.57 -12.18 4.05
CA GLU A 6 -4.80 -12.51 5.45
C GLU A 6 -4.06 -11.54 6.37
N ALA A 7 -2.84 -11.15 5.97
CA ALA A 7 -2.07 -10.18 6.74
C ALA A 7 -2.80 -8.84 6.79
N LEU A 8 -3.36 -8.42 5.67
CA LEU A 8 -4.09 -7.17 5.61
C LEU A 8 -5.30 -7.23 6.55
N ARG A 9 -6.00 -8.34 6.54
CA ARG A 9 -7.15 -8.50 7.41
C ARG A 9 -6.77 -8.37 8.87
N ARG A 10 -5.64 -8.97 9.26
CA ARG A 10 -5.19 -8.91 10.64
C ARG A 10 -4.70 -7.52 11.02
N CYS A 11 -4.01 -6.85 10.09
CA CYS A 11 -3.55 -5.50 10.36
C CYS A 11 -4.72 -4.56 10.60
N LYS A 12 -5.80 -4.73 9.84
CA LYS A 12 -6.94 -3.82 9.99
C LYS A 12 -7.54 -3.86 11.39
N GLN A 13 -7.32 -4.93 12.11
CA GLN A 13 -7.88 -5.03 13.45
C GLN A 13 -7.13 -4.16 14.44
N HIS A 14 -5.91 -3.76 14.09
CA HIS A 14 -5.06 -2.99 15.00
C HIS A 14 -4.57 -1.68 14.43
N TYR A 15 -4.59 -1.53 13.12
CA TYR A 15 -4.01 -0.36 12.47
C TYR A 15 -4.89 0.12 11.33
N THR A 16 -4.71 1.37 10.95
CA THR A 16 -5.34 1.89 9.75
C THR A 16 -4.52 1.44 8.55
N THR A 17 -5.16 0.94 7.53
CA THR A 17 -4.48 0.45 6.35
C THR A 17 -4.83 1.32 5.15
N ALA A 18 -3.85 1.55 4.29
CA ALA A 18 -4.05 2.38 3.11
C ALA A 18 -3.26 1.83 1.93
N CYS A 19 -3.77 2.09 0.75
CA CYS A 19 -3.09 1.69 -0.47
C CYS A 19 -2.78 2.95 -1.27
N LEU A 20 -1.53 3.09 -1.72
CA LEU A 20 -1.13 4.19 -2.56
C LEU A 20 -0.84 3.62 -3.94
N THR A 21 -1.58 4.05 -4.94
CA THR A 21 -1.45 3.47 -6.26
C THR A 21 -1.32 4.54 -7.33
N ASN A 22 -0.42 4.27 -8.29
CA ASN A 22 -0.24 5.16 -9.42
C ASN A 22 -1.17 4.65 -10.51
N ASN A 23 -2.41 5.07 -10.48
CA ASN A 23 -3.31 4.63 -11.53
C ASN A 23 -3.76 5.82 -12.35
N ILE A 24 -4.24 5.53 -13.52
CA ILE A 24 -4.72 6.54 -14.40
C ILE A 24 -6.20 6.44 -14.42
N LYS A 25 -6.85 7.55 -14.08
CA LYS A 25 -8.22 7.52 -13.99
C LYS A 25 -8.95 7.29 -15.24
N THR A 26 -8.41 7.40 -16.35
CA THR A 26 -9.12 7.27 -17.53
C THR A 26 -9.83 5.98 -17.61
N GLY A 27 -9.42 5.10 -16.85
CA GLY A 27 -10.16 3.93 -16.77
C GLY A 27 -10.34 3.20 -18.00
N ARG A 28 -9.77 3.49 -18.97
CA ARG A 28 -9.97 2.83 -20.05
C ARG A 28 -9.16 1.79 -20.14
N GLY A 29 -8.78 1.13 -19.37
CA GLY A 29 -8.12 -0.03 -19.43
C GLY A 29 -7.05 -0.10 -20.40
N HIS A 30 -6.38 0.86 -20.61
CA HIS A 30 -5.46 0.75 -21.43
C HIS A 30 -4.60 -0.27 -21.34
N GLY A 31 -4.54 -1.10 -22.10
CA GLY A 31 -3.60 -2.04 -22.23
C GLY A 31 -3.53 -3.10 -21.30
N LEU A 32 -4.31 -3.26 -20.45
CA LEU A 32 -4.22 -4.32 -19.58
C LEU A 32 -5.39 -5.09 -19.66
N PRO A 33 -5.45 -6.06 -20.47
CA PRO A 33 -6.58 -6.88 -20.60
C PRO A 33 -6.69 -7.73 -19.41
N THR A 34 -7.48 -7.43 -18.50
CA THR A 34 -7.70 -8.31 -17.41
C THR A 34 -9.01 -8.96 -17.62
N THR A 35 -9.15 -10.17 -17.17
CA THR A 35 -10.42 -10.86 -17.22
C THR A 35 -11.30 -10.20 -16.19
N GLU A 36 -12.58 -10.40 -16.29
CA GLU A 36 -13.50 -9.88 -15.32
C GLU A 36 -13.21 -10.45 -13.94
N ALA A 37 -12.86 -11.73 -13.90
CA ALA A 37 -12.58 -12.37 -12.62
C ALA A 37 -11.39 -11.70 -11.95
N ARG A 38 -10.37 -11.38 -12.73
CA ARG A 38 -9.20 -10.76 -12.17
C ARG A 38 -9.50 -9.34 -11.71
N GLY A 39 -10.29 -8.62 -12.48
CA GLY A 39 -10.69 -7.28 -12.08
C GLY A 39 -11.50 -7.29 -10.81
N ALA A 40 -12.40 -8.26 -10.67
CA ALA A 40 -13.21 -8.37 -9.48
C ALA A 40 -12.36 -8.71 -8.26
N GLU A 41 -11.33 -9.55 -8.45
CA GLU A 41 -10.46 -9.90 -7.35
C GLU A 41 -9.67 -8.70 -6.87
N VAL A 42 -9.15 -7.91 -7.80
CA VAL A 42 -8.40 -6.70 -7.45
C VAL A 42 -9.33 -5.74 -6.70
N ALA A 43 -10.56 -5.58 -7.17
CA ALA A 43 -11.50 -4.69 -6.52
C ALA A 43 -11.79 -5.13 -5.08
N ARG A 44 -11.90 -6.45 -4.87
CA ARG A 44 -12.16 -6.95 -3.53
C ARG A 44 -11.00 -6.66 -2.60
N VAL A 45 -9.77 -6.82 -3.08
CA VAL A 45 -8.61 -6.54 -2.26
C VAL A 45 -8.52 -5.06 -1.95
N MET A 46 -8.76 -4.21 -2.96
CA MET A 46 -8.71 -2.77 -2.74
C MET A 46 -9.74 -2.32 -1.73
N ALA A 47 -10.91 -2.96 -1.73
CA ALA A 47 -11.96 -2.61 -0.80
C ALA A 47 -11.61 -2.98 0.65
N MET A 48 -10.59 -3.81 0.84
CA MET A 48 -10.20 -4.19 2.20
C MET A 48 -9.41 -3.09 2.90
N PHE A 49 -8.84 -2.15 2.15
CA PHE A 49 -8.07 -1.08 2.78
C PHE A 49 -9.02 -0.04 3.36
N ASP A 50 -8.59 0.61 4.43
CA ASP A 50 -9.38 1.68 5.02
C ASP A 50 -9.40 2.90 4.11
N ALA A 51 -8.35 3.10 3.34
CA ALA A 51 -8.29 4.20 2.39
C ALA A 51 -7.48 3.79 1.17
N VAL A 52 -7.84 4.31 0.01
CA VAL A 52 -7.08 4.07 -1.21
C VAL A 52 -6.81 5.44 -1.82
N PHE A 53 -5.53 5.74 -2.03
CA PHE A 53 -5.13 7.02 -2.62
C PHE A 53 -4.65 6.76 -4.04
N GLU A 54 -5.38 7.30 -5.00
CA GLU A 54 -5.08 7.10 -6.41
C GLU A 54 -4.42 8.34 -6.97
N SER A 55 -3.35 8.17 -7.70
CA SER A 55 -2.61 9.30 -8.25
C SER A 55 -3.51 10.19 -9.09
N SER A 56 -4.45 9.61 -9.82
CA SER A 56 -5.33 10.39 -10.67
C SER A 56 -6.28 11.29 -9.87
N VAL A 57 -6.57 10.91 -8.63
CA VAL A 57 -7.46 11.69 -7.79
C VAL A 57 -6.69 12.70 -6.97
N ILE A 58 -5.53 12.27 -6.45
CA ILE A 58 -4.71 13.11 -5.59
C ILE A 58 -4.01 14.22 -6.35
N GLY A 59 -3.67 13.98 -7.61
CA GLY A 59 -2.93 14.96 -8.38
C GLY A 59 -1.43 14.87 -8.17
N ALA A 60 -0.96 13.78 -7.63
CA ALA A 60 0.46 13.51 -7.45
C ALA A 60 0.63 12.01 -7.56
N ARG A 61 1.85 11.56 -7.79
CA ARG A 61 2.09 10.14 -7.99
C ARG A 61 3.41 9.74 -7.35
N LYS A 62 3.57 8.43 -7.08
CA LYS A 62 4.84 7.92 -6.60
C LYS A 62 5.87 8.07 -7.72
N PRO A 63 7.07 8.45 -7.46
CA PRO A 63 7.69 8.66 -6.17
C PRO A 63 7.72 10.13 -5.71
N GLU A 64 6.80 10.93 -6.13
CA GLU A 64 6.77 12.33 -5.71
C GLU A 64 6.48 12.42 -4.21
N PRO A 65 7.33 13.11 -3.45
CA PRO A 65 7.11 13.22 -2.01
C PRO A 65 5.72 13.77 -1.66
N ARG A 66 5.18 14.61 -2.52
CA ARG A 66 3.88 15.20 -2.28
C ARG A 66 2.78 14.16 -2.16
N PHE A 67 2.86 13.05 -2.91
CA PHE A 67 1.86 12.01 -2.84
C PHE A 67 1.82 11.41 -1.43
N TYR A 68 3.00 11.14 -0.87
CA TYR A 68 3.09 10.55 0.46
C TYR A 68 2.66 11.55 1.52
N GLN A 69 3.03 12.81 1.36
CA GLN A 69 2.65 13.85 2.31
C GLN A 69 1.13 14.02 2.35
N LEU A 70 0.49 14.02 1.18
CA LEU A 70 -0.95 14.17 1.13
C LEU A 70 -1.66 12.98 1.73
N ALA A 71 -1.12 11.78 1.53
CA ALA A 71 -1.71 10.58 2.12
C ALA A 71 -1.64 10.65 3.65
N LEU A 72 -0.47 11.02 4.18
CA LEU A 72 -0.31 11.15 5.62
C LEU A 72 -1.26 12.20 6.20
N GLU A 73 -1.38 13.31 5.49
CA GLU A 73 -2.24 14.37 5.93
C GLU A 73 -3.68 13.93 6.00
N ARG A 74 -4.14 13.24 4.98
CA ARG A 74 -5.51 12.76 4.94
C ARG A 74 -5.78 11.67 5.95
N LEU A 75 -4.75 10.88 6.29
CA LEU A 75 -4.90 9.87 7.32
C LEU A 75 -4.74 10.45 8.71
N GLY A 76 -4.22 11.66 8.81
CA GLY A 76 -4.06 12.30 10.11
C GLY A 76 -2.98 11.68 10.96
N ILE A 77 -1.91 11.17 10.35
CA ILE A 77 -0.84 10.53 11.09
C ILE A 77 0.49 11.15 10.74
N ASP A 78 1.47 10.91 11.62
CA ASP A 78 2.83 11.36 11.42
C ASP A 78 3.58 10.29 10.65
N ALA A 79 4.54 10.69 9.82
CA ALA A 79 5.30 9.72 9.03
C ALA A 79 5.95 8.66 9.91
N ARG A 80 6.40 9.04 11.10
CA ARG A 80 7.06 8.09 11.98
C ARG A 80 6.12 7.01 12.49
N GLU A 81 4.82 7.20 12.33
CA GLU A 81 3.84 6.22 12.75
C GLU A 81 3.45 5.29 11.61
N ALA A 82 4.03 5.47 10.44
CA ALA A 82 3.64 4.72 9.26
C ALA A 82 4.70 3.73 8.81
N VAL A 83 4.24 2.61 8.28
CA VAL A 83 5.11 1.63 7.64
C VAL A 83 4.66 1.56 6.19
N TYR A 84 5.58 1.72 5.27
CA TYR A 84 5.27 1.72 3.85
C TYR A 84 5.97 0.56 3.15
N LEU A 85 5.20 -0.23 2.43
CA LEU A 85 5.74 -1.38 1.72
C LEU A 85 5.56 -1.16 0.22
N ASP A 86 6.62 -1.42 -0.54
CA ASP A 86 6.55 -1.28 -2.00
C ASP A 86 7.64 -2.17 -2.58
N ASP A 87 7.45 -2.63 -3.80
CA ASP A 87 8.43 -3.48 -4.44
C ASP A 87 9.49 -2.68 -5.20
N LEU A 88 9.31 -1.38 -5.35
CA LEU A 88 10.27 -0.55 -6.06
C LEU A 88 11.04 0.35 -5.10
N GLY A 89 12.35 0.21 -5.11
CA GLY A 89 13.18 1.02 -4.23
C GLY A 89 13.00 2.51 -4.43
N ILE A 90 12.77 2.93 -5.69
CA ILE A 90 12.61 4.33 -5.99
C ILE A 90 11.37 4.90 -5.30
N ASN A 91 10.37 4.07 -5.04
CA ASN A 91 9.17 4.50 -4.35
C ASN A 91 9.36 4.54 -2.85
N LEU A 92 10.34 3.82 -2.33
CA LEU A 92 10.59 3.79 -0.89
C LEU A 92 11.40 4.99 -0.42
N LYS A 93 12.24 5.52 -1.28
CA LYS A 93 13.12 6.61 -0.89
C LYS A 93 12.39 7.83 -0.34
N PRO A 94 11.38 8.36 -1.02
CA PRO A 94 10.69 9.54 -0.49
C PRO A 94 9.95 9.23 0.80
N ALA A 95 9.43 8.01 0.95
CA ALA A 95 8.75 7.64 2.18
C ALA A 95 9.74 7.62 3.36
N ARG A 96 10.91 7.04 3.12
CA ARG A 96 11.94 7.00 4.17
C ARG A 96 12.42 8.40 4.52
N ALA A 97 12.56 9.26 3.52
CA ALA A 97 13.01 10.62 3.77
C ALA A 97 12.03 11.41 4.63
N LEU A 98 10.74 11.05 4.56
CA LEU A 98 9.75 11.71 5.40
C LEU A 98 9.70 11.15 6.82
N GLY A 99 10.32 10.02 7.05
CA GLY A 99 10.35 9.42 8.37
C GLY A 99 9.60 8.11 8.51
N MET A 100 9.06 7.59 7.43
CA MET A 100 8.36 6.31 7.49
C MET A 100 9.33 5.16 7.60
N THR A 101 8.90 4.08 8.23
CA THR A 101 9.63 2.83 8.19
C THR A 101 9.28 2.18 6.85
N THR A 102 10.28 1.71 6.11
CA THR A 102 10.02 1.17 4.78
C THR A 102 10.44 -0.29 4.70
N ILE A 103 9.69 -1.05 3.92
CA ILE A 103 9.99 -2.46 3.68
C ILE A 103 9.95 -2.67 2.18
N LYS A 104 11.05 -3.18 1.62
CA LYS A 104 11.08 -3.48 0.21
C LYS A 104 10.53 -4.89 0.02
N VAL A 105 9.49 -5.02 -0.79
CA VAL A 105 8.82 -6.30 -0.97
C VAL A 105 9.51 -7.06 -2.10
N GLU A 106 10.15 -8.17 -1.75
CA GLU A 106 10.79 -9.03 -2.74
C GLU A 106 10.04 -10.35 -2.85
N SER A 107 9.32 -10.70 -1.82
CA SER A 107 8.42 -11.85 -1.85
C SER A 107 7.40 -11.65 -0.74
N ALA A 108 6.29 -12.33 -0.84
CA ALA A 108 5.26 -12.22 0.19
C ALA A 108 5.78 -12.71 1.54
N ALA A 109 6.50 -13.83 1.54
CA ALA A 109 6.98 -14.40 2.79
C ALA A 109 7.99 -13.47 3.47
N GLN A 110 8.89 -12.89 2.70
CA GLN A 110 9.89 -11.98 3.26
C GLN A 110 9.21 -10.72 3.79
N ALA A 111 8.26 -10.16 3.03
CA ALA A 111 7.61 -8.93 3.44
C ALA A 111 6.80 -9.14 4.72
N LEU A 112 6.12 -10.28 4.82
CA LEU A 112 5.34 -10.58 6.01
C LEU A 112 6.23 -10.74 7.23
N ALA A 113 7.38 -11.40 7.07
CA ALA A 113 8.29 -11.59 8.19
C ALA A 113 8.81 -10.25 8.70
N GLU A 114 9.17 -9.35 7.77
CA GLU A 114 9.67 -8.04 8.18
C GLU A 114 8.57 -7.21 8.82
N LEU A 115 7.37 -7.29 8.29
CA LEU A 115 6.27 -6.51 8.82
C LEU A 115 5.89 -7.00 10.21
N GLU A 116 5.89 -8.31 10.42
CA GLU A 116 5.62 -8.87 11.75
C GLU A 116 6.62 -8.35 12.77
N ALA A 117 7.89 -8.28 12.37
CA ALA A 117 8.92 -7.81 13.27
C ALA A 117 8.73 -6.33 13.62
N VAL A 118 8.37 -5.53 12.63
CA VAL A 118 8.16 -4.10 12.84
C VAL A 118 6.93 -3.84 13.71
N LEU A 119 5.85 -4.55 13.45
CA LEU A 119 4.60 -4.32 14.17
C LEU A 119 4.49 -5.12 15.45
N GLN A 120 5.37 -6.12 15.61
CA GLN A 120 5.33 -7.02 16.74
C GLN A 120 3.95 -7.68 16.82
N LEU A 121 3.45 -8.09 15.66
CA LEU A 121 2.13 -8.66 15.54
C LEU A 121 2.21 -9.87 14.64
N ARG A 122 1.55 -10.95 15.01
CA ARG A 122 1.58 -12.13 14.19
C ARG A 122 0.63 -11.98 13.02
N LEU A 123 1.15 -12.03 11.83
CA LEU A 123 0.36 -11.84 10.61
C LEU A 123 0.19 -13.14 9.82
N SER A 124 0.98 -14.13 10.12
CA SER A 124 0.85 -15.39 9.42
C SER A 124 0.55 -16.47 10.44
N GLU A 125 0.05 -17.57 9.92
CA GLU A 125 -0.24 -18.67 10.81
C GLU A 125 1.01 -19.24 11.43
#